data_3ae9b9149afc02afbf04f628e442565a
#
_entry.id   3ae9b9149afc02afbf04f628e442565a
#
_cell.length_a   1.000
_cell.length_b   1.000
_cell.length_c   1.000
_cell.angle_alpha   90.00
_cell.angle_beta   90.00
_cell.angle_gamma   90.00
#
_symmetry.space_group_name_H-M   'P 1'
#
loop_
_entity.id
_entity.type
_entity.pdbx_description
1 polymer ?
#
loop_
_entity_poly.entity_id
_entity_poly.type
_entity_poly.pdbx_seq_one_letter_code
_entity_poly.pdbx_strand_id
1 'polypeptide(L)'
;MRRIITILFASLLLLTTACVDETEYADNPRGNFEALWRAIDEHYCFFDYKHEQYGLDWDEVHERYSRQIADDMTTGQLFEVLGNMLGELRDGHVNMYSAWDVARNW
;
A
#
# COMPACT_ATOMS: atom_id res chain seq x y z
N MET A 1 3.02 -48.82 -11.47
CA MET A 1 3.50 -48.07 -10.30
C MET A 1 4.54 -46.98 -10.63
N ARG A 2 5.59 -47.27 -11.37
CA ARG A 2 6.61 -46.26 -11.76
C ARG A 2 6.01 -45.05 -12.48
N ARG A 3 5.07 -45.25 -13.40
CA ARG A 3 4.46 -44.15 -14.21
C ARG A 3 3.51 -43.28 -13.35
N ILE A 4 2.85 -43.84 -12.36
CA ILE A 4 1.94 -43.12 -11.45
C ILE A 4 2.76 -42.25 -10.50
N ILE A 5 3.90 -42.72 -10.00
CA ILE A 5 4.82 -41.97 -9.12
C ILE A 5 5.42 -40.81 -9.91
N THR A 6 5.77 -41.00 -11.18
CA THR A 6 6.32 -39.94 -12.04
C THR A 6 5.29 -38.86 -12.33
N ILE A 7 4.03 -39.21 -12.54
CA ILE A 7 2.94 -38.25 -12.76
C ILE A 7 2.64 -37.48 -11.48
N LEU A 8 2.62 -38.13 -10.32
CA LEU A 8 2.44 -37.49 -9.01
C LEU A 8 3.58 -36.50 -8.68
N PHE A 9 4.83 -36.87 -9.02
CA PHE A 9 5.98 -35.99 -8.81
C PHE A 9 5.96 -34.78 -9.76
N ALA A 10 5.56 -34.97 -11.03
CA ALA A 10 5.41 -33.88 -11.99
C ALA A 10 4.26 -32.92 -11.62
N SER A 11 3.17 -33.43 -11.04
CA SER A 11 2.04 -32.60 -10.60
C SER A 11 2.39 -31.81 -9.32
N LEU A 12 3.22 -32.33 -8.45
CA LEU A 12 3.67 -31.64 -7.23
C LEU A 12 4.65 -30.49 -7.57
N LEU A 13 5.45 -30.61 -8.64
CA LEU A 13 6.36 -29.55 -9.10
C LEU A 13 5.61 -28.36 -9.73
N LEU A 14 4.39 -28.55 -10.23
CA LEU A 14 3.58 -27.48 -10.82
C LEU A 14 2.88 -26.61 -9.77
N LEU A 15 2.87 -27.02 -8.51
CA LEU A 15 2.24 -26.25 -7.40
C LEU A 15 3.20 -25.24 -6.74
N THR A 16 4.46 -25.18 -7.14
CA THR A 16 5.48 -24.33 -6.49
C THR A 16 5.77 -23.00 -7.21
N THR A 17 5.02 -22.67 -8.27
CA THR A 17 5.23 -21.43 -9.04
C THR A 17 4.15 -20.36 -8.77
N ALA A 18 3.64 -20.28 -7.55
CA ALA A 18 2.91 -19.10 -7.11
C ALA A 18 3.93 -18.08 -6.56
N CYS A 19 4.82 -17.58 -7.41
CA CYS A 19 5.51 -16.32 -7.14
C CYS A 19 4.47 -15.21 -7.32
N VAL A 20 4.04 -14.61 -6.24
CA VAL A 20 3.41 -13.30 -6.27
C VAL A 20 4.55 -12.34 -6.58
N ASP A 21 4.54 -11.72 -7.75
CA ASP A 21 5.45 -10.62 -8.07
C ASP A 21 5.03 -9.42 -7.22
N GLU A 22 5.71 -9.23 -6.10
CA GLU A 22 5.57 -8.01 -5.31
C GLU A 22 6.34 -6.89 -6.02
N THR A 23 5.68 -5.77 -6.25
CA THR A 23 6.34 -4.59 -6.78
C THR A 23 7.33 -4.06 -5.75
N GLU A 24 8.62 -4.08 -6.09
CA GLU A 24 9.66 -3.48 -5.23
C GLU A 24 9.69 -1.96 -5.42
N TYR A 25 9.66 -1.24 -4.31
CA TYR A 25 9.79 0.21 -4.28
C TYR A 25 11.15 0.60 -3.69
N ALA A 26 11.73 1.67 -4.19
CA ALA A 26 12.97 2.20 -3.64
C ALA A 26 12.75 2.72 -2.21
N ASP A 27 13.69 2.45 -1.30
CA ASP A 27 13.67 2.99 0.06
C ASP A 27 14.15 4.46 0.07
N ASN A 28 13.27 5.33 -0.37
CA ASN A 28 13.40 6.76 -0.38
C ASN A 28 12.01 7.40 -0.24
N PRO A 29 11.90 8.73 -0.03
CA PRO A 29 10.60 9.38 0.17
C PRO A 29 9.58 9.09 -0.93
N ARG A 30 9.99 9.13 -2.18
CA ARG A 30 9.10 8.85 -3.32
C ARG A 30 8.66 7.38 -3.34
N GLY A 31 9.60 6.46 -3.18
CA GLY A 31 9.30 5.03 -3.17
C GLY A 31 8.38 4.63 -2.01
N ASN A 32 8.61 5.17 -0.83
CA ASN A 32 7.76 4.91 0.35
C ASN A 32 6.37 5.50 0.19
N PHE A 33 6.24 6.67 -0.41
CA PHE A 33 4.94 7.26 -0.75
C PHE A 33 4.15 6.38 -1.73
N GLU A 34 4.76 5.98 -2.84
CA GLU A 34 4.12 5.14 -3.85
C GLU A 34 3.72 3.78 -3.28
N ALA A 35 4.58 3.17 -2.47
CA ALA A 35 4.30 1.88 -1.82
C ALA A 35 3.07 1.96 -0.91
N LEU A 36 2.98 2.98 -0.07
CA LEU A 36 1.84 3.15 0.83
C LEU A 36 0.55 3.47 0.06
N TRP A 37 0.62 4.41 -0.90
CA TRP A 37 -0.55 4.74 -1.71
C TRP A 37 -1.10 3.52 -2.44
N ARG A 38 -0.20 2.73 -3.06
CA ARG A 38 -0.58 1.51 -3.79
C ARG A 38 -1.16 0.43 -2.86
N ALA A 39 -0.58 0.25 -1.68
CA ALA A 39 -1.10 -0.70 -0.71
C ALA A 39 -2.54 -0.38 -0.30
N ILE A 40 -2.86 0.88 -0.11
CA ILE A 40 -4.23 1.33 0.17
C ILE A 40 -5.12 1.14 -1.07
N ASP A 41 -4.67 1.54 -2.26
CA ASP A 41 -5.40 1.40 -3.51
C ASP A 41 -5.86 -0.05 -3.77
N GLU A 42 -4.97 -1.01 -3.50
CA GLU A 42 -5.22 -2.43 -3.75
C GLU A 42 -6.03 -3.13 -2.66
N HIS A 43 -5.99 -2.64 -1.42
CA HIS A 43 -6.53 -3.39 -0.27
C HIS A 43 -7.67 -2.69 0.48
N TYR A 44 -7.83 -1.38 0.34
CA TYR A 44 -8.89 -0.66 1.02
C TYR A 44 -10.24 -0.92 0.34
N CYS A 45 -11.24 -1.37 1.10
CA CYS A 45 -12.50 -1.87 0.54
C CYS A 45 -13.66 -0.86 0.55
N PHE A 46 -13.48 0.34 1.12
CA PHE A 46 -14.58 1.29 1.31
C PHE A 46 -14.50 2.52 0.40
N PHE A 47 -13.75 2.48 -0.70
CA PHE A 47 -13.62 3.63 -1.60
C PHE A 47 -14.95 4.11 -2.15
N ASP A 48 -15.81 3.21 -2.65
CA ASP A 48 -17.11 3.58 -3.19
C ASP A 48 -17.97 4.25 -2.13
N TYR A 49 -18.01 3.69 -0.92
CA TYR A 49 -18.73 4.27 0.20
C TYR A 49 -18.22 5.68 0.55
N LYS A 50 -16.90 5.87 0.62
CA LYS A 50 -16.29 7.16 0.93
C LYS A 50 -16.50 8.18 -0.19
N HIS A 51 -16.47 7.74 -1.43
CA HIS A 51 -16.82 8.58 -2.58
C HIS A 51 -18.27 9.10 -2.48
N GLU A 52 -19.22 8.24 -2.19
CA GLU A 52 -20.62 8.61 -2.00
C GLU A 52 -20.82 9.56 -0.81
N GLN A 53 -20.10 9.35 0.29
CA GLN A 53 -20.26 10.15 1.52
C GLN A 53 -19.70 11.57 1.41
N TYR A 54 -18.53 11.74 0.80
CA TYR A 54 -17.86 13.04 0.73
C TYR A 54 -16.99 13.24 -0.52
N GLY A 55 -17.17 12.43 -1.55
CA GLY A 55 -16.49 12.62 -2.83
C GLY A 55 -15.02 12.21 -2.84
N LEU A 56 -14.59 11.27 -1.97
CA LEU A 56 -13.22 10.78 -1.97
C LEU A 56 -12.86 10.20 -3.35
N ASP A 57 -11.78 10.68 -3.93
CA ASP A 57 -11.12 10.13 -5.11
C ASP A 57 -9.67 9.86 -4.77
N TRP A 58 -9.28 8.57 -4.77
CA TRP A 58 -7.95 8.17 -4.32
C TRP A 58 -6.85 8.53 -5.31
N ASP A 59 -7.17 8.63 -6.60
CA ASP A 59 -6.24 9.11 -7.62
C ASP A 59 -5.97 10.62 -7.46
N GLU A 60 -6.98 11.42 -7.15
CA GLU A 60 -6.81 12.84 -6.82
C GLU A 60 -5.99 13.02 -5.53
N VAL A 61 -6.17 12.15 -4.55
CA VAL A 61 -5.34 12.13 -3.34
C VAL A 61 -3.88 11.87 -3.70
N HIS A 62 -3.59 10.89 -4.56
CA HIS A 62 -2.24 10.63 -5.06
C HIS A 62 -1.61 11.89 -5.66
N GLU A 63 -2.29 12.52 -6.59
CA GLU A 63 -1.76 13.72 -7.26
C GLU A 63 -1.46 14.86 -6.28
N ARG A 64 -2.35 15.08 -5.32
CA ARG A 64 -2.23 16.16 -4.34
C ARG A 64 -1.07 15.94 -3.38
N TYR A 65 -0.91 14.72 -2.85
CA TYR A 65 0.16 14.39 -1.91
C TYR A 65 1.49 14.11 -2.59
N SER A 66 1.50 13.59 -3.81
CA SER A 66 2.71 13.40 -4.61
C SER A 66 3.50 14.70 -4.79
N ARG A 67 2.84 15.84 -4.91
CA ARG A 67 3.48 17.15 -5.03
C ARG A 67 4.18 17.60 -3.75
N GLN A 68 3.87 17.01 -2.62
CA GLN A 68 4.49 17.32 -1.32
C GLN A 68 5.74 16.48 -1.04
N ILE A 69 6.03 15.48 -1.87
CA ILE A 69 7.18 14.61 -1.70
C ILE A 69 8.42 15.28 -2.32
N ALA A 70 9.48 15.40 -1.52
CA ALA A 70 10.78 15.88 -1.93
C ALA A 70 11.86 14.85 -1.60
N ASP A 71 12.91 14.78 -2.44
CA ASP A 71 13.97 13.77 -2.28
C ASP A 71 14.80 13.96 -1.01
N ASP A 72 14.89 15.20 -0.52
CA ASP A 72 15.68 15.62 0.64
C ASP A 72 14.87 15.73 1.95
N MET A 73 13.58 15.34 1.91
CA MET A 73 12.75 15.40 3.12
C MET A 73 13.20 14.37 4.18
N THR A 74 13.06 14.77 5.44
CA THR A 74 13.36 13.89 6.57
C THR A 74 12.29 12.82 6.74
N THR A 75 12.63 11.75 7.47
CA THR A 75 11.66 10.70 7.83
C THR A 75 10.45 11.26 8.56
N GLY A 76 10.63 12.24 9.46
CA GLY A 76 9.52 12.89 10.16
C GLY A 76 8.61 13.69 9.24
N GLN A 77 9.18 14.43 8.29
CA GLN A 77 8.40 15.16 7.28
C GLN A 77 7.63 14.21 6.36
N LEU A 78 8.27 13.13 5.92
CA LEU A 78 7.60 12.09 5.14
C LEU A 78 6.45 11.47 5.93
N PHE A 79 6.69 11.10 7.19
CA PHE A 79 5.67 10.51 8.05
C PHE A 79 4.44 11.41 8.20
N GLU A 80 4.64 12.72 8.34
CA GLU A 80 3.55 13.70 8.42
C GLU A 80 2.73 13.73 7.11
N VAL A 81 3.39 13.77 5.96
CA VAL A 81 2.71 13.75 4.65
C VAL A 81 1.91 12.46 4.46
N LEU A 82 2.51 11.30 4.77
CA LEU A 82 1.85 10.00 4.66
C LEU A 82 0.66 9.88 5.63
N GLY A 83 0.80 10.36 6.85
CA GLY A 83 -0.28 10.37 7.82
C GLY A 83 -1.45 11.25 7.39
N ASN A 84 -1.17 12.43 6.83
CA ASN A 84 -2.20 13.31 6.29
C ASN A 84 -2.91 12.68 5.08
N MET A 85 -2.18 11.98 4.21
CA MET A 85 -2.75 11.23 3.10
C MET A 85 -3.72 10.14 3.60
N LEU A 86 -3.32 9.35 4.58
CA LEU A 86 -4.21 8.34 5.18
C LEU A 86 -5.43 8.97 5.86
N GLY A 87 -5.29 10.16 6.41
CA GLY A 87 -6.37 10.94 7.02
C GLY A 87 -7.52 11.27 6.05
N GLU A 88 -7.25 11.33 4.75
CA GLU A 88 -8.28 11.54 3.73
C GLU A 88 -9.33 10.41 3.70
N LEU A 89 -8.97 9.21 4.15
CA LEU A 89 -9.90 8.08 4.25
C LEU A 89 -10.94 8.27 5.35
N ARG A 90 -10.69 9.13 6.35
CA ARG A 90 -11.56 9.34 7.51
C ARG A 90 -12.01 8.03 8.14
N ASP A 91 -11.05 7.14 8.37
CA ASP A 91 -11.29 5.79 8.87
C ASP A 91 -10.35 5.50 10.04
N GLY A 92 -10.90 5.35 11.24
CA GLY A 92 -10.15 5.07 12.45
C GLY A 92 -9.44 3.72 12.48
N HIS A 93 -9.73 2.83 11.53
CA HIS A 93 -9.05 1.54 11.39
C HIS A 93 -7.76 1.65 10.55
N VAL A 94 -7.57 2.74 9.83
CA VAL A 94 -6.38 3.00 9.01
C VAL A 94 -5.44 3.90 9.77
N ASN A 95 -4.39 3.34 10.34
CA ASN A 95 -3.41 4.07 11.14
C ASN A 95 -1.99 3.70 10.75
N MET A 96 -1.10 4.66 10.87
CA MET A 96 0.34 4.48 10.69
C MET A 96 1.05 4.79 12.01
N TYR A 97 1.90 3.88 12.45
CA TYR A 97 2.62 4.00 13.71
C TYR A 97 4.11 4.12 13.48
N SER A 98 4.75 5.00 14.23
CA SER A 98 6.20 5.08 14.35
C SER A 98 6.57 5.54 15.76
N ALA A 99 7.88 5.53 16.06
CA ALA A 99 8.40 6.14 17.31
C ALA A 99 8.10 7.65 17.39
N TRP A 100 7.70 8.27 16.30
CA TRP A 100 7.41 9.70 16.12
C TRP A 100 5.95 9.92 15.72
N ASP A 101 5.04 9.18 16.29
CA ASP A 101 3.62 9.20 15.93
C ASP A 101 3.04 10.63 16.02
N VAL A 102 2.94 11.29 14.87
CA VAL A 102 2.37 12.64 14.71
C VAL A 102 1.03 12.63 13.96
N ALA A 103 0.67 11.54 13.33
CA ALA A 103 -0.56 11.41 12.55
C ALA A 103 -1.49 10.37 13.19
N ARG A 104 -2.40 10.84 14.00
CA ARG A 104 -3.44 10.01 14.63
C ARG A 104 -4.76 10.26 13.93
N ASN A 105 -5.28 9.23 13.27
CA ASN A 105 -6.59 9.25 12.61
C ASN A 105 -7.61 8.52 13.48
N TRP A 106 -8.26 9.22 14.37
CA TRP A 106 -9.41 8.77 15.12
C TRP A 106 -10.62 9.67 14.98
#